data_bf34a9a38ef3128377262cfc6e3c1865
#
_entry.id   bf34a9a38ef3128377262cfc6e3c1865
#
_cell.length_a   1.000
_cell.length_b   1.000
_cell.length_c   1.000
_cell.angle_alpha   90.00
_cell.angle_beta   90.00
_cell.angle_gamma   90.00
#
_symmetry.space_group_name_H-M   'P 1'
#
loop_
_entity.id
_entity.type
_entity.pdbx_description
1 polymer ?
#
loop_
_entity_poly.entity_id
_entity_poly.type
_entity_poly.pdbx_seq_one_letter_code
_entity_poly.pdbx_strand_id
1 'polypeptide(L)'
;MKILLKSSMLCASILLAACNNDDQQHNPTSPETSTPSKYYQTKTPYQPQQDLNKYQATPPGFQPVFTELVARHGSRGLSSMKYDLALYNLWKQAKAEQALTPLGEKLGADLESMMKANILLGYGVEGIRQFGYGNESMTGIQEHRGIADRLLKRLPDLFKAASTQPASILVQSSGVDRAVDSAKFFTAELIQQQPQLKTHITPISYTSLASSSVLSIEDGGVDRFKLYFHSLNKDQDLAQPLSAQQQAIYDASQAYQHFEEEDTDLANKLDELAKNSRAEQVAKSVLNPLFKAEFIQKLGTTGYVFSNTGSYSVISPKGETITEKGKGKNSIASAVDAAAYLYELYSISGGMKTELKGVDFDRYMPVDAAKFYAEYNDANDFYSKGPSFTESNSVTSAIAQGLKQDLFKQVDAIVDQQQAHRAVLRFAHAEIIIPLATSLELHNMMQPLPLRQTYSYNSSTWRGELVSPMAANLQWDIYQNKQGITLVKMFYNEKETLFKSSCNYARYSNNSFYYDYLKLKQCYQIQ
;
A
#
# COMPACT_ATOMS: atom_id res chain seq x y z
N MET A 1 -34.63 -36.53 46.29
CA MET A 1 -34.27 -36.83 47.70
C MET A 1 -32.87 -36.19 47.86
N LYS A 2 -32.82 -34.95 48.36
CA LYS A 2 -32.22 -34.54 49.65
C LYS A 2 -30.72 -34.91 49.72
N ILE A 3 -29.70 -34.08 49.98
CA ILE A 3 -29.52 -32.86 50.80
C ILE A 3 -28.04 -32.48 50.57
N LEU A 4 -27.66 -31.26 50.24
CA LEU A 4 -26.98 -30.19 51.00
C LEU A 4 -25.84 -30.61 51.97
N LEU A 5 -24.65 -30.03 51.91
CA LEU A 5 -24.06 -29.01 52.79
C LEU A 5 -22.55 -28.84 52.52
N LYS A 6 -22.12 -27.64 52.23
CA LYS A 6 -21.23 -26.70 52.94
C LYS A 6 -20.08 -27.23 53.78
N SER A 7 -18.83 -26.78 53.58
CA SER A 7 -18.09 -25.87 54.49
C SER A 7 -16.62 -25.71 54.08
N SER A 8 -16.18 -24.57 53.89
CA SER A 8 -15.15 -23.62 54.33
C SER A 8 -13.88 -24.12 55.06
N MET A 9 -12.81 -23.35 54.79
CA MET A 9 -11.61 -22.99 55.58
C MET A 9 -10.31 -23.75 55.20
N LEU A 10 -9.26 -23.10 54.92
CA LEU A 10 -8.41 -21.99 55.34
C LEU A 10 -6.92 -22.40 55.18
N CYS A 11 -6.14 -21.54 54.56
CA CYS A 11 -4.71 -21.26 54.64
C CYS A 11 -3.66 -22.32 54.95
N ALA A 12 -2.65 -22.42 54.10
CA ALA A 12 -1.25 -22.25 54.53
C ALA A 12 -0.33 -21.98 53.31
N SER A 13 0.39 -20.89 53.42
CA SER A 13 1.43 -20.42 52.51
C SER A 13 2.67 -21.29 52.59
N ILE A 14 3.22 -21.70 51.45
CA ILE A 14 4.63 -22.11 51.37
C ILE A 14 5.24 -21.43 50.16
N LEU A 15 6.17 -20.51 50.39
CA LEU A 15 7.07 -19.90 49.43
C LEU A 15 8.09 -20.94 48.95
N LEU A 16 8.08 -21.23 47.67
CA LEU A 16 9.22 -21.86 47.00
C LEU A 16 9.60 -20.95 45.83
N ALA A 17 10.76 -20.30 45.95
CA ALA A 17 11.41 -19.56 44.89
C ALA A 17 11.86 -20.55 43.81
N ALA A 18 11.27 -20.45 42.63
CA ALA A 18 11.81 -21.06 41.43
C ALA A 18 12.18 -19.91 40.47
N CYS A 19 13.47 -19.84 40.13
CA CYS A 19 13.99 -18.99 39.08
C CYS A 19 13.33 -19.39 37.75
N ASN A 20 12.46 -18.56 37.22
CA ASN A 20 12.03 -18.67 35.85
C ASN A 20 12.81 -17.64 35.02
N ASN A 21 13.55 -18.15 34.07
CA ASN A 21 14.04 -17.36 32.93
C ASN A 21 12.83 -16.87 32.16
N ASP A 22 12.48 -15.59 32.32
CA ASP A 22 11.53 -14.89 31.48
C ASP A 22 12.21 -14.48 30.17
N ASP A 23 12.13 -15.35 29.18
CA ASP A 23 12.14 -14.93 27.78
C ASP A 23 10.84 -14.15 27.53
N GLN A 24 10.83 -12.88 27.91
CA GLN A 24 9.77 -11.96 27.49
C GLN A 24 9.90 -11.71 25.98
N GLN A 25 9.16 -12.50 25.19
CA GLN A 25 8.77 -12.12 23.85
C GLN A 25 8.02 -10.78 23.95
N HIS A 26 8.69 -9.70 23.57
CA HIS A 26 8.04 -8.43 23.33
C HIS A 26 7.06 -8.61 22.15
N ASN A 27 5.80 -8.86 22.47
CA ASN A 27 4.70 -8.64 21.54
C ASN A 27 4.78 -7.19 21.06
N PRO A 28 4.84 -6.90 19.75
CA PRO A 28 4.74 -5.54 19.28
C PRO A 28 3.36 -5.00 19.66
N THR A 29 3.34 -4.10 20.64
CA THR A 29 2.18 -3.29 20.95
C THR A 29 1.73 -2.59 19.66
N SER A 30 0.47 -2.79 19.32
CA SER A 30 -0.23 -1.99 18.30
C SER A 30 0.04 -0.50 18.49
N PRO A 31 0.11 0.31 17.42
CA PRO A 31 0.37 1.74 17.57
C PRO A 31 -0.65 2.36 18.52
N GLU A 32 -0.16 3.08 19.53
CA GLU A 32 -0.96 3.89 20.45
C GLU A 32 -1.55 5.11 19.73
N THR A 33 -2.44 4.88 18.77
CA THR A 33 -3.35 5.92 18.31
C THR A 33 -4.75 5.41 18.57
N SER A 34 -5.40 6.02 19.56
CA SER A 34 -6.72 5.63 20.08
C SER A 34 -7.90 5.87 19.12
N THR A 35 -7.66 6.07 17.85
CA THR A 35 -8.72 6.17 16.85
C THR A 35 -9.07 4.76 16.38
N PRO A 36 -10.33 4.30 16.52
CA PRO A 36 -10.74 3.00 16.02
C PRO A 36 -10.42 2.84 14.54
N SER A 37 -9.93 1.66 14.11
CA SER A 37 -9.68 1.37 12.70
C SER A 37 -10.97 1.59 11.90
N LYS A 38 -10.84 2.27 10.76
CA LYS A 38 -11.92 2.43 9.78
C LYS A 38 -12.00 1.26 8.80
N TYR A 39 -11.07 0.33 8.86
CA TYR A 39 -11.03 -0.84 7.98
C TYR A 39 -11.01 -0.47 6.49
N TYR A 40 -10.20 0.53 6.10
CA TYR A 40 -10.02 0.92 4.69
C TYR A 40 -9.01 0.02 3.94
N GLN A 41 -8.45 -0.98 4.64
CA GLN A 41 -7.49 -1.94 4.08
C GLN A 41 -6.29 -1.19 3.46
N THR A 42 -5.75 -1.61 2.33
CA THR A 42 -4.64 -0.91 1.64
C THR A 42 -5.00 0.48 1.12
N LYS A 43 -6.27 0.92 1.25
CA LYS A 43 -6.71 2.29 0.90
C LYS A 43 -6.66 3.25 2.10
N THR A 44 -6.19 2.78 3.26
CA THR A 44 -6.00 3.62 4.45
C THR A 44 -5.03 4.77 4.12
N PRO A 45 -5.42 6.03 4.37
CA PRO A 45 -4.52 7.16 4.22
C PRO A 45 -3.29 7.00 5.11
N TYR A 46 -2.14 7.45 4.61
CA TYR A 46 -0.86 7.29 5.29
C TYR A 46 -0.76 8.08 6.60
N GLN A 47 -0.22 7.41 7.61
CA GLN A 47 0.29 8.03 8.82
C GLN A 47 1.64 7.39 9.18
N PRO A 48 2.65 8.15 9.62
CA PRO A 48 3.89 7.57 10.12
C PRO A 48 3.60 6.69 11.34
N GLN A 49 4.18 5.49 11.36
CA GLN A 49 3.91 4.51 12.43
C GLN A 49 4.79 4.72 13.68
N GLN A 50 5.69 5.69 13.66
CA GLN A 50 6.52 6.09 14.80
C GLN A 50 6.90 7.57 14.70
N ASP A 51 6.93 8.27 15.84
CA ASP A 51 7.40 9.66 15.89
C ASP A 51 8.91 9.74 15.73
N LEU A 52 9.40 10.79 15.05
CA LEU A 52 10.83 11.04 14.81
C LEU A 52 11.66 11.09 16.11
N ASN A 53 11.10 11.69 17.17
CA ASN A 53 11.77 11.85 18.45
C ASN A 53 11.92 10.55 19.26
N LYS A 54 11.25 9.47 18.81
CA LYS A 54 11.34 8.13 19.42
C LYS A 54 12.36 7.23 18.71
N TYR A 55 13.01 7.70 17.64
CA TYR A 55 14.00 6.91 16.92
C TYR A 55 15.27 6.72 17.75
N GLN A 56 15.84 5.52 17.64
CA GLN A 56 17.12 5.21 18.27
C GLN A 56 18.21 6.15 17.74
N ALA A 57 18.95 6.77 18.66
CA ALA A 57 20.05 7.69 18.32
C ALA A 57 21.13 6.98 17.49
N THR A 58 21.77 7.75 16.61
CA THR A 58 22.93 7.27 15.84
C THR A 58 24.06 6.84 16.76
N PRO A 59 24.67 5.67 16.57
CA PRO A 59 25.81 5.22 17.38
C PRO A 59 26.96 6.23 17.32
N PRO A 60 27.68 6.45 18.44
CA PRO A 60 28.80 7.39 18.50
C PRO A 60 29.85 7.14 17.41
N GLY A 61 30.29 8.20 16.73
CA GLY A 61 31.30 8.14 15.68
C GLY A 61 30.78 7.78 14.29
N PHE A 62 29.50 7.43 14.14
CA PHE A 62 28.86 7.20 12.85
C PHE A 62 28.12 8.46 12.37
N GLN A 63 28.10 8.65 11.05
CA GLN A 63 27.36 9.73 10.39
C GLN A 63 26.55 9.16 9.22
N PRO A 64 25.37 9.72 8.89
CA PRO A 64 24.61 9.31 7.73
C PRO A 64 25.36 9.68 6.46
N VAL A 65 25.52 8.72 5.56
CA VAL A 65 26.24 8.91 4.28
C VAL A 65 25.34 8.69 3.06
N PHE A 66 24.22 7.99 3.24
CA PHE A 66 23.29 7.66 2.16
C PHE A 66 21.90 7.32 2.73
N THR A 67 20.87 7.55 1.92
CA THR A 67 19.52 7.05 2.18
C THR A 67 18.87 6.56 0.91
N GLU A 68 18.04 5.53 1.01
CA GLU A 68 17.20 5.10 -0.09
C GLU A 68 15.78 4.85 0.37
N LEU A 69 14.84 5.13 -0.53
CA LEU A 69 13.40 5.04 -0.32
C LEU A 69 12.79 4.22 -1.46
N VAL A 70 11.89 3.31 -1.13
CA VAL A 70 10.90 2.76 -2.06
C VAL A 70 9.53 3.09 -1.49
N ALA A 71 8.73 3.87 -2.22
CA ALA A 71 7.41 4.31 -1.77
C ALA A 71 6.31 3.91 -2.75
N ARG A 72 5.17 3.52 -2.22
CA ARG A 72 3.90 3.44 -2.94
C ARG A 72 3.41 4.85 -3.23
N HIS A 73 2.66 5.07 -4.35
CA HIS A 73 1.96 6.32 -4.61
C HIS A 73 1.03 6.69 -3.44
N GLY A 74 0.71 7.97 -3.30
CA GLY A 74 -0.19 8.51 -2.27
C GLY A 74 -1.65 8.12 -2.44
N SER A 75 -2.49 8.61 -1.52
CA SER A 75 -3.95 8.49 -1.59
C SER A 75 -4.46 8.97 -2.94
N ARG A 76 -5.46 8.28 -3.50
CA ARG A 76 -5.97 8.47 -4.86
C ARG A 76 -7.47 8.24 -4.94
N GLY A 77 -8.05 8.56 -6.08
CA GLY A 77 -9.41 8.17 -6.42
C GLY A 77 -9.54 6.72 -6.91
N LEU A 78 -10.75 6.37 -7.33
CA LEU A 78 -11.03 5.12 -8.03
C LEU A 78 -10.20 5.05 -9.33
N SER A 79 -9.73 3.86 -9.68
CA SER A 79 -8.90 3.67 -10.88
C SER A 79 -9.66 3.83 -12.20
N SER A 80 -10.97 3.71 -12.18
CA SER A 80 -11.87 3.92 -13.33
C SER A 80 -13.32 4.06 -12.87
N MET A 81 -14.19 4.53 -13.74
CA MET A 81 -15.65 4.59 -13.55
C MET A 81 -16.22 3.16 -13.56
N LYS A 82 -16.17 2.50 -12.43
CA LYS A 82 -16.46 1.07 -12.27
C LYS A 82 -17.55 0.86 -11.21
N TYR A 83 -17.21 1.03 -9.96
CA TYR A 83 -18.08 0.76 -8.82
C TYR A 83 -19.17 1.82 -8.65
N ASP A 84 -18.79 3.06 -8.79
CA ASP A 84 -19.64 4.24 -8.66
C ASP A 84 -20.75 4.28 -9.72
N LEU A 85 -20.42 4.05 -11.00
CA LEU A 85 -21.43 4.04 -12.07
C LEU A 85 -22.36 2.83 -11.96
N ALA A 86 -21.85 1.65 -11.63
CA ALA A 86 -22.70 0.46 -11.45
C ALA A 86 -23.69 0.64 -10.28
N LEU A 87 -23.22 1.17 -9.14
CA LEU A 87 -24.08 1.54 -8.02
C LEU A 87 -25.08 2.65 -8.37
N TYR A 88 -24.66 3.63 -9.14
CA TYR A 88 -25.57 4.68 -9.61
C TYR A 88 -26.67 4.14 -10.54
N ASN A 89 -26.34 3.19 -11.42
CA ASN A 89 -27.33 2.52 -12.27
C ASN A 89 -28.32 1.70 -11.44
N LEU A 90 -27.84 0.96 -10.42
CA LEU A 90 -28.69 0.25 -9.46
C LEU A 90 -29.59 1.24 -8.70
N TRP A 91 -29.01 2.34 -8.17
CA TRP A 91 -29.77 3.35 -7.44
C TRP A 91 -30.87 4.01 -8.29
N LYS A 92 -30.61 4.30 -9.59
CA LYS A 92 -31.63 4.85 -10.51
C LYS A 92 -32.83 3.90 -10.66
N GLN A 93 -32.58 2.60 -10.79
CA GLN A 93 -33.67 1.62 -10.88
C GLN A 93 -34.47 1.54 -9.57
N ALA A 94 -33.77 1.50 -8.43
CA ALA A 94 -34.44 1.50 -7.12
C ALA A 94 -35.30 2.75 -6.91
N LYS A 95 -34.82 3.92 -7.36
CA LYS A 95 -35.58 5.19 -7.33
C LYS A 95 -36.83 5.12 -8.22
N ALA A 96 -36.70 4.62 -9.44
CA ALA A 96 -37.82 4.46 -10.36
C ALA A 96 -38.92 3.55 -9.81
N GLU A 97 -38.54 2.53 -9.04
CA GLU A 97 -39.46 1.60 -8.38
C GLU A 97 -39.92 2.06 -6.98
N GLN A 98 -39.55 3.26 -6.55
CA GLN A 98 -39.86 3.77 -5.19
C GLN A 98 -39.36 2.82 -4.08
N ALA A 99 -38.24 2.14 -4.34
CA ALA A 99 -37.64 1.15 -3.47
C ALA A 99 -36.56 1.71 -2.54
N LEU A 100 -36.33 3.03 -2.51
CA LEU A 100 -35.38 3.68 -1.64
C LEU A 100 -35.93 3.91 -0.25
N THR A 101 -35.07 3.84 0.77
CA THR A 101 -35.31 4.36 2.11
C THR A 101 -34.92 5.85 2.18
N PRO A 102 -35.21 6.58 3.27
CA PRO A 102 -34.70 7.94 3.45
C PRO A 102 -33.17 8.07 3.40
N LEU A 103 -32.43 7.03 3.82
CA LEU A 103 -30.97 6.99 3.69
C LEU A 103 -30.56 6.67 2.25
N GLY A 104 -31.30 5.77 1.57
CA GLY A 104 -31.08 5.44 0.17
C GLY A 104 -31.29 6.63 -0.77
N GLU A 105 -32.22 7.54 -0.46
CA GLU A 105 -32.40 8.77 -1.24
C GLU A 105 -31.14 9.65 -1.24
N LYS A 106 -30.44 9.74 -0.09
CA LYS A 106 -29.19 10.50 0.02
C LYS A 106 -28.04 9.88 -0.78
N LEU A 107 -28.02 8.56 -0.93
CA LEU A 107 -26.96 7.84 -1.61
C LEU A 107 -26.78 8.33 -3.06
N GLY A 108 -27.84 8.69 -3.77
CA GLY A 108 -27.75 9.13 -5.16
C GLY A 108 -26.89 10.38 -5.34
N ALA A 109 -27.13 11.42 -4.53
CA ALA A 109 -26.34 12.64 -4.55
C ALA A 109 -24.87 12.41 -4.15
N ASP A 110 -24.63 11.49 -3.21
CA ASP A 110 -23.28 11.15 -2.78
C ASP A 110 -22.53 10.33 -3.86
N LEU A 111 -23.23 9.46 -4.60
CA LEU A 111 -22.68 8.76 -5.78
C LEU A 111 -22.33 9.75 -6.90
N GLU A 112 -23.19 10.73 -7.20
CA GLU A 112 -22.90 11.79 -8.16
C GLU A 112 -21.69 12.62 -7.74
N SER A 113 -21.58 12.94 -6.45
CA SER A 113 -20.43 13.63 -5.87
C SER A 113 -19.14 12.81 -6.00
N MET A 114 -19.20 11.48 -5.76
CA MET A 114 -18.07 10.57 -5.95
C MET A 114 -17.61 10.54 -7.43
N MET A 115 -18.53 10.37 -8.37
CA MET A 115 -18.21 10.39 -9.79
C MET A 115 -17.60 11.73 -10.22
N LYS A 116 -18.19 12.85 -9.78
CA LYS A 116 -17.66 14.19 -10.07
C LYS A 116 -16.27 14.39 -9.50
N ALA A 117 -16.04 13.98 -8.24
CA ALA A 117 -14.75 14.07 -7.58
C ALA A 117 -13.68 13.28 -8.34
N ASN A 118 -13.99 12.06 -8.79
CA ASN A 118 -13.07 11.25 -9.57
C ASN A 118 -12.81 11.79 -10.99
N ILE A 119 -13.83 12.30 -11.70
CA ILE A 119 -13.65 12.89 -13.03
C ILE A 119 -12.75 14.14 -12.96
N LEU A 120 -12.88 14.95 -11.92
CA LEU A 120 -12.12 16.19 -11.75
C LEU A 120 -10.88 16.02 -10.85
N LEU A 121 -10.53 14.79 -10.48
CA LEU A 121 -9.44 14.55 -9.54
C LEU A 121 -8.12 15.09 -10.10
N GLY A 122 -7.50 16.04 -9.38
CA GLY A 122 -6.27 16.72 -9.81
C GLY A 122 -6.47 17.81 -10.85
N TYR A 123 -7.73 18.12 -11.26
CA TYR A 123 -8.00 19.18 -12.26
C TYR A 123 -7.55 20.56 -11.73
N GLY A 124 -6.65 21.21 -12.47
CA GLY A 124 -6.10 22.52 -12.10
C GLY A 124 -5.08 22.51 -10.96
N VAL A 125 -4.67 21.34 -10.48
CA VAL A 125 -3.60 21.20 -9.51
C VAL A 125 -2.25 21.21 -10.22
N GLU A 126 -1.42 22.21 -9.91
CA GLU A 126 -0.07 22.31 -10.45
C GLU A 126 0.78 21.09 -10.04
N GLY A 127 1.47 20.50 -11.01
CA GLY A 127 2.30 19.30 -10.80
C GLY A 127 1.58 17.98 -11.08
N ILE A 128 0.24 17.96 -11.13
CA ILE A 128 -0.50 16.79 -11.60
C ILE A 128 -0.32 16.66 -13.12
N ARG A 129 0.13 15.47 -13.55
CA ARG A 129 0.41 15.20 -14.95
C ARG A 129 -0.85 15.06 -15.79
N GLN A 130 -1.82 14.32 -15.28
CA GLN A 130 -3.12 14.12 -15.91
C GLN A 130 -4.18 14.02 -14.83
N PHE A 131 -5.28 14.74 -14.98
CA PHE A 131 -6.41 14.67 -14.04
C PHE A 131 -7.36 13.51 -14.36
N GLY A 132 -8.23 13.14 -13.41
CA GLY A 132 -9.28 12.14 -13.60
C GLY A 132 -9.08 10.89 -12.77
N TYR A 133 -9.84 9.85 -13.09
CA TYR A 133 -9.79 8.56 -12.39
C TYR A 133 -8.38 8.00 -12.27
N GLY A 134 -8.09 7.39 -11.12
CA GLY A 134 -6.79 6.75 -10.85
C GLY A 134 -5.69 7.70 -10.41
N ASN A 135 -5.98 9.00 -10.40
CA ASN A 135 -5.00 10.02 -10.04
C ASN A 135 -4.89 10.23 -8.53
N GLU A 136 -3.84 10.92 -8.13
CA GLU A 136 -3.55 11.26 -6.75
C GLU A 136 -4.52 12.33 -6.21
N SER A 137 -4.96 12.18 -4.96
CA SER A 137 -5.80 13.15 -4.27
C SER A 137 -4.95 14.19 -3.52
N MET A 138 -5.57 15.28 -3.06
CA MET A 138 -4.89 16.25 -2.19
C MET A 138 -4.32 15.61 -0.93
N THR A 139 -4.97 14.57 -0.39
CA THR A 139 -4.43 13.77 0.71
C THR A 139 -3.13 13.09 0.31
N GLY A 140 -3.08 12.45 -0.87
CA GLY A 140 -1.87 11.78 -1.36
C GLY A 140 -0.70 12.74 -1.58
N ILE A 141 -0.98 13.92 -2.12
CA ILE A 141 0.01 15.00 -2.26
C ILE A 141 0.62 15.36 -0.89
N GLN A 142 -0.23 15.54 0.14
CA GLN A 142 0.23 15.88 1.50
C GLN A 142 1.00 14.72 2.16
N GLU A 143 0.61 13.48 1.89
CA GLU A 143 1.34 12.29 2.36
C GLU A 143 2.79 12.32 1.89
N HIS A 144 3.04 12.49 0.59
CA HIS A 144 4.40 12.52 0.03
C HIS A 144 5.20 13.76 0.45
N ARG A 145 4.58 14.92 0.53
CA ARG A 145 5.22 16.11 1.10
C ARG A 145 5.62 15.88 2.57
N GLY A 146 4.72 15.28 3.35
CA GLY A 146 5.00 14.98 4.76
C GLY A 146 6.14 13.98 4.95
N ILE A 147 6.26 12.94 4.11
CA ILE A 147 7.37 11.99 4.15
C ILE A 147 8.68 12.70 3.80
N ALA A 148 8.69 13.56 2.78
CA ALA A 148 9.87 14.34 2.39
C ALA A 148 10.34 15.29 3.50
N ASP A 149 9.42 16.01 4.14
CA ASP A 149 9.71 16.91 5.26
C ASP A 149 10.33 16.14 6.44
N ARG A 150 9.75 15.00 6.82
CA ARG A 150 10.27 14.16 7.91
C ARG A 150 11.62 13.52 7.57
N LEU A 151 11.84 13.14 6.31
CA LEU A 151 13.15 12.65 5.84
C LEU A 151 14.24 13.71 5.96
N LEU A 152 13.97 14.96 5.55
CA LEU A 152 14.89 16.09 5.73
C LEU A 152 15.20 16.36 7.19
N LYS A 153 14.18 16.32 8.06
CA LYS A 153 14.35 16.51 9.51
C LYS A 153 15.18 15.40 10.16
N ARG A 154 15.07 14.16 9.64
CA ARG A 154 15.85 13.02 10.13
C ARG A 154 17.30 13.05 9.70
N LEU A 155 17.60 13.51 8.47
CA LEU A 155 18.91 13.45 7.84
C LEU A 155 19.38 14.81 7.33
N PRO A 156 19.37 15.89 8.16
CA PRO A 156 19.65 17.25 7.69
C PRO A 156 21.06 17.41 7.12
N ASP A 157 22.06 16.80 7.75
CA ASP A 157 23.45 16.89 7.31
C ASP A 157 23.71 16.14 6.00
N LEU A 158 23.02 15.01 5.77
CA LEU A 158 23.08 14.26 4.53
C LEU A 158 22.59 15.11 3.34
N PHE A 159 21.43 15.76 3.47
CA PHE A 159 20.86 16.58 2.41
C PHE A 159 21.63 17.90 2.20
N LYS A 160 22.20 18.45 3.27
CA LYS A 160 23.15 19.57 3.14
C LYS A 160 24.40 19.16 2.35
N ALA A 161 24.95 17.98 2.58
CA ALA A 161 26.07 17.45 1.81
C ALA A 161 25.65 17.12 0.35
N ALA A 162 24.43 16.62 0.12
CA ALA A 162 23.89 16.33 -1.20
C ALA A 162 23.79 17.58 -2.08
N SER A 163 23.59 18.77 -1.50
CA SER A 163 23.51 20.04 -2.23
C SER A 163 24.85 20.53 -2.78
N THR A 164 25.95 19.85 -2.52
CA THR A 164 27.31 20.26 -2.96
C THR A 164 27.85 19.41 -4.13
N GLN A 165 27.10 18.34 -4.52
CA GLN A 165 27.53 17.40 -5.57
C GLN A 165 26.49 17.33 -6.70
N PRO A 166 26.87 17.49 -7.98
CA PRO A 166 25.96 17.30 -9.11
C PRO A 166 25.32 15.90 -9.09
N ALA A 167 24.05 15.81 -9.50
CA ALA A 167 23.29 14.55 -9.62
C ALA A 167 23.33 13.67 -8.36
N SER A 168 23.35 14.30 -7.18
CA SER A 168 23.55 13.60 -5.90
C SER A 168 22.28 12.91 -5.36
N ILE A 169 21.10 13.19 -5.94
CA ILE A 169 19.82 12.58 -5.60
C ILE A 169 19.22 11.98 -6.86
N LEU A 170 19.12 10.65 -6.91
CA LEU A 170 18.47 9.94 -8.02
C LEU A 170 16.99 9.73 -7.69
N VAL A 171 16.09 10.14 -8.59
CA VAL A 171 14.65 9.93 -8.48
C VAL A 171 14.18 9.01 -9.60
N GLN A 172 13.46 7.96 -9.24
CA GLN A 172 12.92 6.97 -10.17
C GLN A 172 11.44 6.70 -9.88
N SER A 173 10.68 6.32 -10.92
CA SER A 173 9.29 5.92 -10.79
C SER A 173 8.95 4.74 -11.70
N SER A 174 7.77 4.15 -11.48
CA SER A 174 7.22 3.13 -12.38
C SER A 174 6.78 3.67 -13.75
N GLY A 175 6.73 5.00 -13.94
CA GLY A 175 6.19 5.66 -15.13
C GLY A 175 4.66 5.84 -15.13
N VAL A 176 3.93 5.23 -14.18
CA VAL A 176 2.47 5.43 -14.05
C VAL A 176 2.17 6.76 -13.37
N ASP A 177 1.18 7.52 -13.89
CA ASP A 177 0.88 8.90 -13.50
C ASP A 177 0.96 9.17 -12.00
N ARG A 178 0.21 8.45 -11.18
CA ARG A 178 0.18 8.64 -9.73
C ARG A 178 1.53 8.40 -9.04
N ALA A 179 2.37 7.51 -9.57
CA ALA A 179 3.72 7.29 -9.03
C ALA A 179 4.68 8.41 -9.45
N VAL A 180 4.53 8.90 -10.68
CA VAL A 180 5.27 10.07 -11.19
C VAL A 180 4.88 11.33 -10.41
N ASP A 181 3.60 11.53 -10.15
CA ASP A 181 3.11 12.71 -9.43
C ASP A 181 3.54 12.66 -7.95
N SER A 182 3.50 11.49 -7.31
CA SER A 182 4.07 11.27 -5.97
C SER A 182 5.55 11.65 -5.91
N ALA A 183 6.35 11.24 -6.91
CA ALA A 183 7.76 11.62 -7.00
C ALA A 183 7.95 13.14 -7.12
N LYS A 184 7.11 13.81 -7.93
CA LYS A 184 7.15 15.26 -8.09
C LYS A 184 6.81 16.01 -6.81
N PHE A 185 5.73 15.62 -6.12
CA PHE A 185 5.33 16.29 -4.88
C PHE A 185 6.33 16.05 -3.74
N PHE A 186 6.90 14.86 -3.66
CA PHE A 186 8.00 14.58 -2.74
C PHE A 186 9.21 15.46 -3.02
N THR A 187 9.68 15.53 -4.26
CA THR A 187 10.85 16.33 -4.65
C THR A 187 10.58 17.83 -4.58
N ALA A 188 9.35 18.27 -4.88
CA ALA A 188 8.95 19.67 -4.71
C ALA A 188 9.07 20.12 -3.26
N GLU A 189 8.71 19.27 -2.29
CA GLU A 189 8.89 19.56 -0.86
C GLU A 189 10.37 19.64 -0.49
N LEU A 190 11.22 18.70 -0.96
CA LEU A 190 12.67 18.79 -0.74
C LEU A 190 13.23 20.12 -1.25
N ILE A 191 12.83 20.56 -2.45
CA ILE A 191 13.28 21.82 -3.06
C ILE A 191 12.70 23.03 -2.32
N GLN A 192 11.46 22.96 -1.86
CA GLN A 192 10.83 24.03 -1.09
C GLN A 192 11.57 24.29 0.23
N GLN A 193 11.95 23.21 0.94
CA GLN A 193 12.68 23.27 2.21
C GLN A 193 14.17 23.62 2.01
N GLN A 194 14.78 23.12 0.94
CA GLN A 194 16.18 23.34 0.58
C GLN A 194 16.34 23.66 -0.92
N PRO A 195 16.14 24.93 -1.34
CA PRO A 195 16.15 25.34 -2.76
C PRO A 195 17.41 24.96 -3.55
N GLN A 196 18.55 24.87 -2.85
CA GLN A 196 19.82 24.46 -3.45
C GLN A 196 19.81 23.02 -3.99
N LEU A 197 18.90 22.14 -3.54
CA LEU A 197 18.78 20.78 -4.04
C LEU A 197 18.26 20.70 -5.47
N LYS A 198 17.62 21.77 -5.99
CA LYS A 198 16.99 21.78 -7.32
C LYS A 198 17.91 21.29 -8.44
N THR A 199 19.18 21.66 -8.42
CA THR A 199 20.17 21.28 -9.44
C THR A 199 20.87 19.95 -9.14
N HIS A 200 20.57 19.32 -8.01
CA HIS A 200 21.18 18.07 -7.55
C HIS A 200 20.23 16.87 -7.58
N ILE A 201 18.98 17.07 -7.98
CA ILE A 201 17.97 16.01 -8.15
C ILE A 201 17.93 15.61 -9.62
N THR A 202 18.06 14.32 -9.90
CA THR A 202 18.08 13.78 -11.27
C THR A 202 17.29 12.46 -11.31
N PRO A 203 16.38 12.29 -12.28
CA PRO A 203 15.78 13.33 -13.12
C PRO A 203 14.78 14.18 -12.34
N ILE A 204 14.70 15.47 -12.64
CA ILE A 204 13.84 16.44 -11.94
C ILE A 204 12.53 16.73 -12.66
N SER A 205 12.34 16.23 -13.87
CA SER A 205 11.18 16.60 -14.69
C SER A 205 10.61 15.43 -15.46
N TYR A 206 9.29 15.31 -15.35
CA TYR A 206 8.44 14.46 -16.18
C TYR A 206 7.42 15.31 -16.96
N THR A 207 7.73 16.60 -17.24
CA THR A 207 6.75 17.61 -17.62
C THR A 207 6.40 17.65 -19.08
N SER A 208 7.22 17.11 -19.97
CA SER A 208 7.04 17.20 -21.42
C SER A 208 6.37 15.98 -22.04
N LEU A 209 5.62 15.23 -21.27
CA LEU A 209 5.25 13.88 -21.64
C LEU A 209 3.86 13.81 -22.24
N ALA A 210 3.72 12.95 -23.25
CA ALA A 210 2.48 12.73 -23.97
C ALA A 210 1.30 12.40 -23.03
N SER A 211 0.07 12.51 -23.51
CA SER A 211 -1.16 12.21 -22.78
C SER A 211 -1.34 10.73 -22.39
N SER A 212 -0.33 9.88 -22.54
CA SER A 212 -0.35 8.49 -22.10
C SER A 212 -0.33 8.40 -20.57
N SER A 213 -1.11 7.52 -19.99
CA SER A 213 -1.14 7.24 -18.55
C SER A 213 0.10 6.50 -18.03
N VAL A 214 0.98 6.03 -18.93
CA VAL A 214 2.23 5.34 -18.61
C VAL A 214 3.36 5.96 -19.42
N LEU A 215 4.49 6.27 -18.76
CA LEU A 215 5.70 6.74 -19.43
C LEU A 215 6.52 5.56 -19.95
N SER A 216 7.25 5.78 -21.06
CA SER A 216 8.22 4.82 -21.56
C SER A 216 9.52 4.81 -20.73
N ILE A 217 10.36 3.82 -20.94
CA ILE A 217 11.68 3.71 -20.30
C ILE A 217 12.58 4.89 -20.69
N GLU A 218 12.44 5.42 -21.91
CA GLU A 218 13.22 6.53 -22.46
C GLU A 218 12.86 7.89 -21.83
N ASP A 219 11.74 7.97 -21.11
CA ASP A 219 11.26 9.23 -20.51
C ASP A 219 12.06 9.70 -19.28
N GLY A 220 13.20 9.09 -18.99
CA GLY A 220 14.10 9.47 -17.90
C GLY A 220 13.48 9.31 -16.50
N GLY A 221 14.20 8.69 -15.59
CA GLY A 221 13.72 8.39 -14.24
C GLY A 221 12.66 7.28 -14.16
N VAL A 222 12.30 6.66 -15.27
CA VAL A 222 11.41 5.49 -15.29
C VAL A 222 12.24 4.23 -15.22
N ASP A 223 11.90 3.35 -14.26
CA ASP A 223 12.53 2.04 -14.12
C ASP A 223 11.45 0.95 -13.87
N ARG A 224 10.88 0.44 -14.95
CA ARG A 224 9.79 -0.53 -14.86
C ARG A 224 10.26 -1.91 -14.39
N PHE A 225 11.52 -2.29 -14.67
CA PHE A 225 12.08 -3.54 -14.18
C PHE A 225 12.14 -3.62 -12.64
N LYS A 226 12.36 -2.49 -11.97
CA LYS A 226 12.39 -2.44 -10.51
C LYS A 226 11.08 -1.95 -9.88
N LEU A 227 10.30 -1.12 -10.59
CA LEU A 227 9.16 -0.40 -10.00
C LEU A 227 7.81 -0.76 -10.64
N TYR A 228 7.81 -1.73 -11.58
CA TYR A 228 6.60 -2.23 -12.23
C TYR A 228 6.70 -3.73 -12.60
N PHE A 229 7.55 -4.48 -11.93
CA PHE A 229 7.89 -5.86 -12.25
C PHE A 229 6.69 -6.83 -12.19
N HIS A 230 5.61 -6.50 -11.50
CA HIS A 230 4.42 -7.34 -11.38
C HIS A 230 3.64 -7.51 -12.71
N SER A 231 3.89 -6.66 -13.70
CA SER A 231 3.13 -6.64 -14.96
C SER A 231 3.99 -6.18 -16.14
N LEU A 232 5.21 -6.74 -16.28
CA LEU A 232 6.09 -6.43 -17.41
C LEU A 232 5.54 -7.05 -18.71
N ASN A 233 5.51 -6.25 -19.78
CA ASN A 233 5.06 -6.64 -21.10
C ASN A 233 6.19 -6.43 -22.13
N LYS A 234 6.42 -7.43 -23.00
CA LYS A 234 7.47 -7.37 -24.03
C LYS A 234 7.37 -6.16 -24.94
N ASP A 235 6.15 -5.83 -25.34
CA ASP A 235 5.91 -4.79 -26.36
C ASP A 235 5.99 -3.35 -25.80
N GLN A 236 5.90 -3.20 -24.47
CA GLN A 236 5.83 -1.90 -23.81
C GLN A 236 7.06 -1.56 -22.97
N ASP A 237 7.72 -2.58 -22.42
CA ASP A 237 8.68 -2.41 -21.34
C ASP A 237 10.11 -2.78 -21.72
N LEU A 238 10.33 -3.39 -22.89
CA LEU A 238 11.59 -4.03 -23.21
C LEU A 238 12.31 -3.38 -24.40
N ALA A 239 13.38 -2.65 -24.12
CA ALA A 239 14.41 -2.39 -25.12
C ALA A 239 15.24 -3.68 -25.31
N GLN A 240 15.33 -4.15 -26.54
CA GLN A 240 16.09 -5.39 -26.89
C GLN A 240 17.53 -5.07 -27.32
N PRO A 241 18.51 -5.90 -27.02
CA PRO A 241 18.45 -7.13 -26.20
C PRO A 241 18.48 -6.82 -24.69
N LEU A 242 17.82 -7.68 -23.89
CA LEU A 242 17.87 -7.60 -22.42
C LEU A 242 19.23 -8.02 -21.90
N SER A 243 19.70 -7.38 -20.84
CA SER A 243 20.78 -7.94 -20.01
C SER A 243 20.31 -9.20 -19.29
N ALA A 244 21.23 -10.03 -18.83
CA ALA A 244 20.90 -11.24 -18.06
C ALA A 244 20.07 -10.92 -16.80
N GLN A 245 20.34 -9.82 -16.13
CA GLN A 245 19.57 -9.37 -14.96
C GLN A 245 18.14 -8.95 -15.35
N GLN A 246 17.99 -8.20 -16.44
CA GLN A 246 16.66 -7.81 -16.94
C GLN A 246 15.84 -9.02 -17.39
N GLN A 247 16.47 -9.98 -18.05
CA GLN A 247 15.82 -11.23 -18.42
C GLN A 247 15.33 -12.01 -17.20
N ALA A 248 16.13 -12.13 -16.16
CA ALA A 248 15.74 -12.81 -14.92
C ALA A 248 14.54 -12.11 -14.23
N ILE A 249 14.50 -10.77 -14.22
CA ILE A 249 13.35 -10.01 -13.68
C ILE A 249 12.11 -10.23 -14.56
N TYR A 250 12.28 -10.25 -15.89
CA TYR A 250 11.17 -10.50 -16.81
C TYR A 250 10.59 -11.91 -16.61
N ASP A 251 11.45 -12.94 -16.53
CA ASP A 251 11.01 -14.33 -16.32
C ASP A 251 10.27 -14.48 -14.99
N ALA A 252 10.75 -13.85 -13.93
CA ALA A 252 10.05 -13.81 -12.63
C ALA A 252 8.69 -13.09 -12.73
N SER A 253 8.61 -12.00 -13.50
CA SER A 253 7.36 -11.30 -13.78
C SER A 253 6.35 -12.18 -14.51
N GLN A 254 6.79 -12.93 -15.53
CA GLN A 254 5.90 -13.85 -16.25
C GLN A 254 5.43 -15.01 -15.38
N ALA A 255 6.30 -15.57 -14.54
CA ALA A 255 5.94 -16.61 -13.58
C ALA A 255 4.89 -16.10 -12.57
N TYR A 256 5.03 -14.87 -12.11
CA TYR A 256 4.06 -14.24 -11.21
C TYR A 256 2.70 -13.99 -11.90
N GLN A 257 2.70 -13.46 -13.12
CA GLN A 257 1.46 -13.23 -13.88
C GLN A 257 0.74 -14.56 -14.14
N HIS A 258 1.49 -15.63 -14.50
CA HIS A 258 0.93 -16.97 -14.63
C HIS A 258 0.34 -17.49 -13.30
N PHE A 259 1.01 -17.26 -12.17
CA PHE A 259 0.49 -17.61 -10.85
C PHE A 259 -0.84 -16.86 -10.55
N GLU A 260 -0.93 -15.56 -10.81
CA GLU A 260 -2.17 -14.79 -10.57
C GLU A 260 -3.33 -15.24 -11.47
N GLU A 261 -3.06 -15.64 -12.72
CA GLU A 261 -4.09 -15.93 -13.73
C GLU A 261 -4.47 -17.40 -13.83
N GLU A 262 -3.55 -18.32 -13.58
CA GLU A 262 -3.71 -19.74 -13.95
C GLU A 262 -3.44 -20.72 -12.79
N ASP A 263 -2.91 -20.29 -11.64
CA ASP A 263 -2.64 -21.20 -10.54
C ASP A 263 -3.95 -21.71 -9.90
N THR A 264 -4.12 -23.03 -9.92
CA THR A 264 -5.35 -23.66 -9.44
C THR A 264 -5.51 -23.59 -7.92
N ASP A 265 -4.43 -23.63 -7.16
CA ASP A 265 -4.47 -23.53 -5.70
C ASP A 265 -4.84 -22.12 -5.27
N LEU A 266 -4.29 -21.10 -5.94
CA LEU A 266 -4.70 -19.72 -5.74
C LEU A 266 -6.17 -19.51 -6.08
N ALA A 267 -6.60 -19.97 -7.26
CA ALA A 267 -8.00 -19.86 -7.70
C ALA A 267 -8.97 -20.53 -6.71
N ASN A 268 -8.66 -21.75 -6.26
CA ASN A 268 -9.45 -22.47 -5.26
C ASN A 268 -9.50 -21.71 -3.92
N LYS A 269 -8.39 -21.14 -3.50
CA LYS A 269 -8.31 -20.36 -2.24
C LYS A 269 -9.15 -19.08 -2.31
N LEU A 270 -9.10 -18.35 -3.42
CA LEU A 270 -9.91 -17.15 -3.64
C LEU A 270 -11.40 -17.50 -3.74
N ASP A 271 -11.75 -18.62 -4.37
CA ASP A 271 -13.12 -19.13 -4.45
C ASP A 271 -13.66 -19.56 -3.06
N GLU A 272 -12.83 -20.18 -2.23
CA GLU A 272 -13.17 -20.48 -0.82
C GLU A 272 -13.50 -19.20 -0.04
N LEU A 273 -12.72 -18.14 -0.19
CA LEU A 273 -12.98 -16.85 0.44
C LEU A 273 -14.30 -16.23 -0.05
N ALA A 274 -14.57 -16.30 -1.35
CA ALA A 274 -15.80 -15.76 -1.96
C ALA A 274 -17.06 -16.49 -1.48
N LYS A 275 -16.98 -17.78 -1.15
CA LYS A 275 -18.06 -18.60 -0.61
C LYS A 275 -18.31 -18.44 0.89
N ASN A 276 -17.82 -17.39 1.51
CA ASN A 276 -18.01 -17.15 2.94
C ASN A 276 -19.51 -17.08 3.29
N SER A 277 -19.95 -17.96 4.19
CA SER A 277 -21.35 -18.09 4.59
C SER A 277 -21.94 -16.83 5.24
N ARG A 278 -21.12 -15.91 5.74
CA ARG A 278 -21.54 -14.63 6.31
C ARG A 278 -21.80 -13.55 5.27
N ALA A 279 -21.31 -13.72 4.02
CA ALA A 279 -21.34 -12.66 3.01
C ALA A 279 -22.74 -12.10 2.75
N GLU A 280 -23.76 -12.97 2.63
CA GLU A 280 -25.14 -12.52 2.43
C GLU A 280 -25.72 -11.77 3.63
N GLN A 281 -25.42 -12.21 4.86
CA GLN A 281 -25.87 -11.53 6.06
C GLN A 281 -25.23 -10.14 6.17
N VAL A 282 -23.95 -10.05 5.88
CA VAL A 282 -23.22 -8.78 5.87
C VAL A 282 -23.75 -7.85 4.78
N ALA A 283 -23.98 -8.37 3.56
CA ALA A 283 -24.57 -7.59 2.48
C ALA A 283 -25.95 -7.02 2.86
N LYS A 284 -26.81 -7.83 3.49
CA LYS A 284 -28.11 -7.35 4.01
C LYS A 284 -27.97 -6.25 5.05
N SER A 285 -26.97 -6.34 5.94
CA SER A 285 -26.75 -5.27 6.94
C SER A 285 -26.35 -3.93 6.32
N VAL A 286 -25.68 -3.96 5.15
CA VAL A 286 -25.32 -2.77 4.36
C VAL A 286 -26.49 -2.25 3.54
N LEU A 287 -27.27 -3.15 2.90
CA LEU A 287 -28.27 -2.75 1.90
C LEU A 287 -29.65 -2.44 2.48
N ASN A 288 -30.10 -3.13 3.56
CA ASN A 288 -31.41 -2.91 4.16
C ASN A 288 -31.64 -1.47 4.63
N PRO A 289 -30.63 -0.74 5.16
CA PRO A 289 -30.77 0.68 5.45
C PRO A 289 -30.99 1.58 4.22
N LEU A 290 -30.70 1.09 3.01
CA LEU A 290 -30.71 1.86 1.76
C LEU A 290 -31.88 1.53 0.85
N PHE A 291 -32.27 0.25 0.79
CA PHE A 291 -33.24 -0.26 -0.17
C PHE A 291 -34.30 -1.11 0.53
N LYS A 292 -35.51 -1.12 -0.03
CA LYS A 292 -36.58 -2.04 0.42
C LYS A 292 -36.19 -3.50 0.15
N ALA A 293 -36.59 -4.39 1.04
CA ALA A 293 -36.23 -5.81 0.98
C ALA A 293 -36.63 -6.50 -0.34
N GLU A 294 -37.80 -6.13 -0.90
CA GLU A 294 -38.29 -6.67 -2.16
C GLU A 294 -37.40 -6.31 -3.34
N PHE A 295 -36.78 -5.14 -3.33
CA PHE A 295 -35.82 -4.73 -4.36
C PHE A 295 -34.48 -5.50 -4.21
N ILE A 296 -33.98 -5.63 -2.99
CA ILE A 296 -32.74 -6.39 -2.72
C ILE A 296 -32.88 -7.84 -3.19
N GLN A 297 -34.04 -8.48 -2.98
CA GLN A 297 -34.30 -9.86 -3.41
C GLN A 297 -34.28 -10.05 -4.93
N LYS A 298 -34.53 -9.00 -5.71
CA LYS A 298 -34.49 -9.07 -7.19
C LYS A 298 -33.06 -9.06 -7.74
N LEU A 299 -32.04 -8.59 -6.97
CA LEU A 299 -30.68 -8.46 -7.46
C LEU A 299 -30.15 -9.80 -8.00
N GLY A 300 -29.65 -9.77 -9.25
CA GLY A 300 -29.17 -10.94 -9.97
C GLY A 300 -30.24 -11.66 -10.81
N THR A 301 -31.52 -11.33 -10.67
CA THR A 301 -32.56 -11.85 -11.55
C THR A 301 -32.59 -11.11 -12.89
N THR A 302 -33.34 -11.62 -13.87
CA THR A 302 -33.47 -10.98 -15.19
C THR A 302 -33.94 -9.52 -15.07
N GLY A 303 -33.18 -8.59 -15.62
CA GLY A 303 -33.44 -7.15 -15.55
C GLY A 303 -32.88 -6.45 -14.29
N TYR A 304 -32.31 -7.20 -13.35
CA TYR A 304 -31.74 -6.66 -12.10
C TYR A 304 -30.24 -6.96 -11.96
N VAL A 305 -29.52 -6.91 -13.08
CA VAL A 305 -28.06 -6.90 -13.14
C VAL A 305 -27.61 -5.50 -13.61
N PHE A 306 -26.77 -4.83 -12.81
CA PHE A 306 -26.42 -3.43 -13.04
C PHE A 306 -24.93 -3.31 -13.37
N SER A 307 -24.62 -3.15 -14.65
CA SER A 307 -23.25 -2.94 -15.10
C SER A 307 -22.85 -1.46 -15.05
N ASN A 308 -21.53 -1.23 -15.11
CA ASN A 308 -20.96 0.11 -15.28
C ASN A 308 -21.03 0.58 -16.77
N THR A 309 -22.17 0.38 -17.42
CA THR A 309 -22.44 0.87 -18.77
C THR A 309 -23.04 2.29 -18.72
N GLY A 310 -22.62 3.13 -19.65
CA GLY A 310 -23.10 4.51 -19.76
C GLY A 310 -21.97 5.52 -19.59
N SER A 311 -22.35 6.78 -19.45
CA SER A 311 -21.42 7.90 -19.25
C SER A 311 -21.96 8.86 -18.22
N TYR A 312 -21.05 9.62 -17.61
CA TYR A 312 -21.37 10.72 -16.71
C TYR A 312 -20.58 11.96 -17.11
N SER A 313 -21.24 13.12 -17.14
CA SER A 313 -20.64 14.39 -17.55
C SER A 313 -20.67 15.38 -16.40
N VAL A 314 -19.61 16.13 -16.25
CA VAL A 314 -19.48 17.21 -15.25
C VAL A 314 -19.00 18.48 -15.92
N ILE A 315 -19.33 19.63 -15.33
CA ILE A 315 -18.77 20.91 -15.73
C ILE A 315 -17.54 21.21 -14.88
N SER A 316 -16.40 21.43 -15.53
CA SER A 316 -15.16 21.82 -14.88
C SER A 316 -15.25 23.25 -14.30
N PRO A 317 -14.34 23.65 -13.39
CA PRO A 317 -14.25 25.03 -12.91
C PRO A 317 -14.02 26.08 -14.01
N LYS A 318 -13.54 25.66 -15.20
CA LYS A 318 -13.36 26.53 -16.38
C LYS A 318 -14.55 26.55 -17.33
N GLY A 319 -15.66 25.86 -17.00
CA GLY A 319 -16.86 25.78 -17.82
C GLY A 319 -16.83 24.71 -18.92
N GLU A 320 -15.83 23.85 -18.94
CA GLU A 320 -15.70 22.76 -19.92
C GLU A 320 -16.54 21.55 -19.49
N THR A 321 -17.23 20.92 -20.46
CA THR A 321 -17.91 19.64 -20.21
C THR A 321 -16.91 18.50 -20.33
N ILE A 322 -16.69 17.77 -19.22
CA ILE A 322 -15.83 16.59 -19.18
C ILE A 322 -16.73 15.37 -19.01
N THR A 323 -16.58 14.40 -19.91
CA THR A 323 -17.39 13.17 -19.95
C THR A 323 -16.50 11.95 -19.76
N GLU A 324 -16.84 11.11 -18.79
CA GLU A 324 -16.23 9.81 -18.57
C GLU A 324 -17.21 8.69 -18.96
N LYS A 325 -16.67 7.56 -19.46
CA LYS A 325 -17.46 6.42 -19.92
C LYS A 325 -17.11 5.16 -19.14
N GLY A 326 -18.13 4.50 -18.65
CA GLY A 326 -18.00 3.14 -18.10
C GLY A 326 -17.77 2.11 -19.20
N LYS A 327 -16.95 1.09 -18.89
CA LYS A 327 -16.53 0.07 -19.87
C LYS A 327 -17.51 -1.10 -20.00
N GLY A 328 -18.55 -1.19 -19.15
CA GLY A 328 -19.54 -2.27 -19.15
C GLY A 328 -19.02 -3.64 -18.67
N LYS A 329 -17.78 -3.71 -18.19
CA LYS A 329 -17.11 -4.97 -17.83
C LYS A 329 -17.39 -5.44 -16.40
N ASN A 330 -17.98 -4.61 -15.57
CA ASN A 330 -18.22 -4.87 -14.15
C ASN A 330 -19.71 -4.74 -13.85
N SER A 331 -20.27 -5.71 -13.16
CA SER A 331 -21.68 -5.79 -12.88
C SER A 331 -21.95 -6.13 -11.42
N ILE A 332 -23.05 -5.60 -10.90
CA ILE A 332 -23.71 -6.02 -9.67
C ILE A 332 -24.75 -7.09 -10.06
N ALA A 333 -24.46 -8.35 -9.76
CA ALA A 333 -25.32 -9.49 -10.05
C ALA A 333 -25.86 -10.16 -8.77
N SER A 334 -25.61 -9.57 -7.60
CA SER A 334 -26.08 -10.06 -6.31
C SER A 334 -26.09 -8.93 -5.26
N ALA A 335 -26.75 -9.18 -4.14
CA ALA A 335 -26.66 -8.30 -2.97
C ALA A 335 -25.22 -8.21 -2.43
N VAL A 336 -24.47 -9.30 -2.50
CA VAL A 336 -23.06 -9.34 -2.06
C VAL A 336 -22.22 -8.41 -2.91
N ASP A 337 -22.38 -8.41 -4.25
CA ASP A 337 -21.68 -7.50 -5.15
C ASP A 337 -22.01 -6.03 -4.86
N ALA A 338 -23.31 -5.72 -4.66
CA ALA A 338 -23.75 -4.36 -4.36
C ALA A 338 -23.09 -3.81 -3.08
N ALA A 339 -23.05 -4.60 -2.02
CA ALA A 339 -22.43 -4.22 -0.76
C ALA A 339 -20.89 -4.13 -0.88
N ALA A 340 -20.26 -5.05 -1.62
CA ALA A 340 -18.83 -5.00 -1.91
C ALA A 340 -18.46 -3.74 -2.72
N TYR A 341 -19.25 -3.36 -3.72
CA TYR A 341 -19.03 -2.12 -4.49
C TYR A 341 -19.18 -0.87 -3.62
N LEU A 342 -20.14 -0.88 -2.69
CA LEU A 342 -20.28 0.22 -1.72
C LEU A 342 -19.08 0.29 -0.77
N TYR A 343 -18.52 -0.86 -0.35
CA TYR A 343 -17.29 -0.90 0.42
C TYR A 343 -16.09 -0.30 -0.36
N GLU A 344 -16.02 -0.53 -1.68
CA GLU A 344 -14.99 0.10 -2.51
C GLU A 344 -15.05 1.65 -2.46
N LEU A 345 -16.27 2.23 -2.51
CA LEU A 345 -16.46 3.67 -2.38
C LEU A 345 -16.15 4.16 -0.96
N TYR A 346 -16.61 3.43 0.05
CA TYR A 346 -16.31 3.71 1.45
C TYR A 346 -14.81 3.74 1.71
N SER A 347 -14.10 2.70 1.30
CA SER A 347 -12.66 2.56 1.60
C SER A 347 -11.79 3.62 0.90
N ILE A 348 -12.15 4.01 -0.34
CA ILE A 348 -11.40 5.05 -1.08
C ILE A 348 -11.71 6.46 -0.59
N SER A 349 -12.92 6.70 -0.06
CA SER A 349 -13.38 8.02 0.38
C SER A 349 -12.52 8.61 1.49
N GLY A 350 -11.90 7.75 2.32
CA GLY A 350 -10.98 8.15 3.38
C GLY A 350 -9.80 9.01 2.88
N GLY A 351 -9.31 8.70 1.67
CA GLY A 351 -8.24 9.43 0.99
C GLY A 351 -8.68 10.60 0.11
N MET A 352 -10.01 10.85 -0.01
CA MET A 352 -10.60 11.86 -0.92
C MET A 352 -11.39 12.95 -0.19
N LYS A 353 -11.10 13.22 1.06
CA LYS A 353 -11.90 14.15 1.90
C LYS A 353 -12.01 15.56 1.32
N THR A 354 -10.93 16.06 0.72
CA THR A 354 -10.90 17.39 0.08
C THR A 354 -11.80 17.45 -1.15
N GLU A 355 -11.75 16.43 -1.98
CA GLU A 355 -12.49 16.35 -3.24
C GLU A 355 -13.98 16.11 -3.01
N LEU A 356 -14.32 15.31 -1.99
CA LEU A 356 -15.70 14.97 -1.64
C LEU A 356 -16.44 16.08 -0.85
N LYS A 357 -15.72 17.09 -0.35
CA LYS A 357 -16.32 18.30 0.26
C LYS A 357 -17.39 18.02 1.33
N GLY A 358 -17.12 17.08 2.23
CA GLY A 358 -18.02 16.74 3.32
C GLY A 358 -19.03 15.65 3.03
N VAL A 359 -19.00 15.04 1.85
CA VAL A 359 -19.70 13.77 1.62
C VAL A 359 -19.03 12.68 2.47
N ASP A 360 -19.84 11.97 3.23
CA ASP A 360 -19.37 10.97 4.20
C ASP A 360 -19.98 9.60 3.88
N PHE A 361 -19.14 8.69 3.40
CA PHE A 361 -19.53 7.30 3.11
C PHE A 361 -19.57 6.42 4.35
N ASP A 362 -19.08 6.85 5.51
CA ASP A 362 -19.17 6.10 6.78
C ASP A 362 -20.62 5.76 7.14
N ARG A 363 -21.57 6.66 6.77
CA ARG A 363 -23.02 6.47 7.02
C ARG A 363 -23.63 5.27 6.30
N TYR A 364 -22.97 4.76 5.26
CA TYR A 364 -23.43 3.64 4.44
C TYR A 364 -22.77 2.31 4.77
N MET A 365 -21.76 2.32 5.65
CA MET A 365 -20.94 1.14 5.92
C MET A 365 -20.88 0.86 7.43
N PRO A 366 -21.70 -0.07 7.95
CA PRO A 366 -21.57 -0.51 9.34
C PRO A 366 -20.18 -1.05 9.64
N VAL A 367 -19.65 -0.77 10.84
CA VAL A 367 -18.27 -1.13 11.24
C VAL A 367 -17.98 -2.62 11.06
N ASP A 368 -18.93 -3.49 11.44
CA ASP A 368 -18.76 -4.96 11.29
C ASP A 368 -18.71 -5.39 9.82
N ALA A 369 -19.46 -4.69 8.93
CA ALA A 369 -19.38 -4.91 7.49
C ALA A 369 -18.05 -4.39 6.92
N ALA A 370 -17.61 -3.21 7.34
CA ALA A 370 -16.30 -2.67 6.96
C ALA A 370 -15.17 -3.64 7.33
N LYS A 371 -15.20 -4.20 8.56
CA LYS A 371 -14.24 -5.20 9.01
C LYS A 371 -14.28 -6.47 8.16
N PHE A 372 -15.48 -6.97 7.84
CA PHE A 372 -15.66 -8.16 7.00
C PHE A 372 -15.05 -7.97 5.61
N TYR A 373 -15.38 -6.87 4.92
CA TYR A 373 -14.83 -6.60 3.59
C TYR A 373 -13.33 -6.28 3.61
N ALA A 374 -12.84 -5.63 4.65
CA ALA A 374 -11.40 -5.42 4.83
C ALA A 374 -10.65 -6.75 4.99
N GLU A 375 -11.16 -7.66 5.84
CA GLU A 375 -10.56 -8.98 6.03
C GLU A 375 -10.59 -9.81 4.74
N TYR A 376 -11.69 -9.75 3.97
CA TYR A 376 -11.80 -10.41 2.68
C TYR A 376 -10.79 -9.87 1.65
N ASN A 377 -10.68 -8.55 1.52
CA ASN A 377 -9.73 -7.93 0.59
C ASN A 377 -8.27 -8.12 1.05
N ASP A 378 -8.01 -8.09 2.36
CA ASP A 378 -6.69 -8.40 2.92
C ASP A 378 -6.31 -9.86 2.64
N ALA A 379 -7.26 -10.80 2.72
CA ALA A 379 -7.01 -12.20 2.36
C ALA A 379 -6.65 -12.35 0.87
N ASN A 380 -7.37 -11.64 -0.02
CA ASN A 380 -7.03 -11.63 -1.45
C ASN A 380 -5.61 -11.09 -1.69
N ASP A 381 -5.27 -9.93 -1.11
CA ASP A 381 -3.95 -9.32 -1.25
C ASP A 381 -2.85 -10.19 -0.62
N PHE A 382 -3.14 -10.85 0.53
CA PHE A 382 -2.22 -11.79 1.18
C PHE A 382 -1.85 -12.96 0.27
N TYR A 383 -2.85 -13.58 -0.39
CA TYR A 383 -2.61 -14.73 -1.25
C TYR A 383 -2.04 -14.35 -2.61
N SER A 384 -2.52 -13.28 -3.25
CA SER A 384 -2.12 -12.92 -4.61
C SER A 384 -0.77 -12.20 -4.69
N LYS A 385 -0.42 -11.36 -3.72
CA LYS A 385 0.80 -10.52 -3.78
C LYS A 385 1.60 -10.46 -2.47
N GLY A 386 1.05 -10.97 -1.37
CA GLY A 386 1.70 -11.03 -0.07
C GLY A 386 2.47 -12.34 0.15
N PRO A 387 2.61 -12.80 1.41
CA PRO A 387 3.33 -14.04 1.74
C PRO A 387 2.73 -15.30 1.10
N SER A 388 1.43 -15.29 0.80
CA SER A 388 0.70 -16.38 0.15
C SER A 388 0.69 -17.67 0.98
N PHE A 389 0.61 -18.83 0.32
CA PHE A 389 0.72 -20.13 0.95
C PHE A 389 2.13 -20.72 0.75
N THR A 390 2.55 -21.55 1.69
CA THR A 390 3.90 -22.13 1.71
C THR A 390 4.22 -22.86 0.40
N GLU A 391 3.23 -23.53 -0.18
CA GLU A 391 3.34 -24.32 -1.39
C GLU A 391 3.45 -23.50 -2.69
N SER A 392 3.24 -22.16 -2.61
CA SER A 392 3.41 -21.23 -3.77
C SER A 392 4.88 -21.05 -4.20
N ASN A 393 5.83 -21.68 -3.50
CA ASN A 393 7.26 -21.59 -3.78
C ASN A 393 7.79 -20.14 -3.82
N SER A 394 7.21 -19.28 -3.00
CA SER A 394 7.59 -17.86 -2.88
C SER A 394 7.50 -17.05 -4.18
N VAL A 395 6.67 -17.46 -5.14
CA VAL A 395 6.52 -16.78 -6.44
C VAL A 395 6.22 -15.29 -6.29
N THR A 396 5.39 -14.91 -5.30
CA THR A 396 5.01 -13.52 -5.01
C THR A 396 6.18 -12.67 -4.54
N SER A 397 7.16 -13.23 -3.85
CA SER A 397 8.34 -12.49 -3.36
C SER A 397 9.53 -12.56 -4.32
N ALA A 398 9.57 -13.59 -5.18
CA ALA A 398 10.63 -13.76 -6.17
C ALA A 398 10.70 -12.60 -7.18
N ILE A 399 9.56 -12.01 -7.53
CA ILE A 399 9.49 -10.85 -8.45
C ILE A 399 10.23 -9.63 -7.91
N ALA A 400 10.37 -9.49 -6.59
CA ALA A 400 11.06 -8.35 -5.96
C ALA A 400 12.59 -8.54 -5.85
N GLN A 401 13.13 -9.69 -6.27
CA GLN A 401 14.55 -10.02 -6.10
C GLN A 401 15.47 -8.99 -6.77
N GLY A 402 15.12 -8.53 -7.98
CA GLY A 402 15.92 -7.51 -8.69
C GLY A 402 15.98 -6.18 -7.94
N LEU A 403 14.86 -5.72 -7.38
CA LEU A 403 14.81 -4.51 -6.56
C LEU A 403 15.56 -4.70 -5.23
N LYS A 404 15.40 -5.86 -4.58
CA LYS A 404 16.16 -6.18 -3.36
C LYS A 404 17.65 -6.17 -3.61
N GLN A 405 18.13 -6.78 -4.69
CA GLN A 405 19.55 -6.74 -5.09
C GLN A 405 20.03 -5.30 -5.35
N ASP A 406 19.19 -4.46 -5.97
CA ASP A 406 19.54 -3.05 -6.20
C ASP A 406 19.73 -2.27 -4.90
N LEU A 407 18.91 -2.52 -3.86
CA LEU A 407 19.09 -1.92 -2.54
C LEU A 407 20.50 -2.23 -1.98
N PHE A 408 20.91 -3.50 -1.99
CA PHE A 408 22.24 -3.87 -1.52
C PHE A 408 23.36 -3.31 -2.40
N LYS A 409 23.18 -3.27 -3.72
CA LYS A 409 24.16 -2.71 -4.68
C LYS A 409 24.44 -1.23 -4.42
N GLN A 410 23.44 -0.44 -4.04
CA GLN A 410 23.64 0.96 -3.68
C GLN A 410 24.54 1.09 -2.44
N VAL A 411 24.39 0.20 -1.46
CA VAL A 411 25.24 0.19 -0.27
C VAL A 411 26.64 -0.36 -0.57
N ASP A 412 26.77 -1.36 -1.44
CA ASP A 412 28.08 -1.84 -1.93
C ASP A 412 28.90 -0.70 -2.52
N ALA A 413 28.28 0.16 -3.35
CA ALA A 413 28.96 1.31 -3.92
C ALA A 413 29.53 2.30 -2.86
N ILE A 414 28.92 2.36 -1.67
CA ILE A 414 29.42 3.16 -0.55
C ILE A 414 30.66 2.48 0.08
N VAL A 415 30.58 1.17 0.32
CA VAL A 415 31.67 0.38 0.88
C VAL A 415 32.89 0.43 -0.04
N ASP A 416 32.68 0.32 -1.34
CA ASP A 416 33.71 0.33 -2.37
C ASP A 416 34.20 1.75 -2.75
N GLN A 417 33.71 2.78 -2.07
CA GLN A 417 34.04 4.20 -2.34
C GLN A 417 33.68 4.65 -3.77
N GLN A 418 32.67 4.02 -4.39
CA GLN A 418 32.16 4.31 -5.74
C GLN A 418 30.78 4.96 -5.69
N GLN A 419 30.42 5.59 -4.59
CA GLN A 419 29.12 6.21 -4.35
C GLN A 419 28.84 7.32 -5.37
N ALA A 420 27.80 7.14 -6.19
CA ALA A 420 27.35 8.14 -7.18
C ALA A 420 26.29 9.09 -6.61
N HIS A 421 25.49 8.62 -5.64
CA HIS A 421 24.35 9.35 -5.11
C HIS A 421 24.37 9.41 -3.59
N ARG A 422 23.80 10.49 -3.02
CA ARG A 422 23.54 10.61 -1.58
C ARG A 422 22.14 10.09 -1.19
N ALA A 423 21.24 10.07 -2.17
CA ALA A 423 19.92 9.48 -1.98
C ALA A 423 19.43 8.81 -3.27
N VAL A 424 18.67 7.73 -3.15
CA VAL A 424 17.93 7.10 -4.23
C VAL A 424 16.46 6.95 -3.80
N LEU A 425 15.58 7.67 -4.51
CA LEU A 425 14.16 7.82 -4.17
C LEU A 425 13.32 7.16 -5.25
N ARG A 426 12.56 6.10 -4.90
CA ARG A 426 11.81 5.27 -5.83
C ARG A 426 10.33 5.30 -5.51
N PHE A 427 9.47 5.54 -6.54
CA PHE A 427 8.03 5.68 -6.40
C PHE A 427 7.28 4.67 -7.25
N ALA A 428 6.36 3.90 -6.64
CA ALA A 428 5.76 2.74 -7.24
C ALA A 428 4.33 2.45 -6.71
N HIS A 429 4.02 1.18 -6.45
CA HIS A 429 2.68 0.66 -6.17
C HIS A 429 2.70 -0.33 -4.99
N ALA A 430 1.51 -0.74 -4.52
CA ALA A 430 1.36 -1.80 -3.52
C ALA A 430 2.00 -3.11 -4.00
N GLU A 431 1.85 -3.40 -5.30
CA GLU A 431 2.41 -4.54 -6.01
C GLU A 431 3.95 -4.56 -6.07
N ILE A 432 4.60 -3.51 -5.56
CA ILE A 432 6.05 -3.42 -5.41
C ILE A 432 6.44 -3.50 -3.92
N ILE A 433 5.76 -2.73 -3.07
CA ILE A 433 6.05 -2.66 -1.63
C ILE A 433 5.77 -4.01 -0.94
N ILE A 434 4.64 -4.65 -1.22
CA ILE A 434 4.25 -5.90 -0.57
C ILE A 434 5.22 -7.04 -0.93
N PRO A 435 5.52 -7.33 -2.21
CA PRO A 435 6.52 -8.32 -2.57
C PRO A 435 7.93 -8.02 -2.05
N LEU A 436 8.34 -6.74 -2.03
CA LEU A 436 9.64 -6.35 -1.48
C LEU A 436 9.73 -6.63 0.02
N ALA A 437 8.72 -6.24 0.78
CA ALA A 437 8.65 -6.51 2.22
C ALA A 437 8.62 -8.02 2.51
N THR A 438 7.89 -8.79 1.70
CA THR A 438 7.87 -10.27 1.78
C THR A 438 9.25 -10.84 1.46
N SER A 439 9.93 -10.36 0.41
CA SER A 439 11.28 -10.79 0.04
C SER A 439 12.36 -10.45 1.07
N LEU A 440 12.14 -9.41 1.87
CA LEU A 440 12.98 -9.05 3.02
C LEU A 440 12.62 -9.82 4.29
N GLU A 441 11.57 -10.64 4.25
CA GLU A 441 11.06 -11.44 5.37
C GLU A 441 10.84 -10.57 6.63
N LEU A 442 10.11 -9.44 6.47
CA LEU A 442 9.85 -8.54 7.59
C LEU A 442 9.09 -9.25 8.71
N HIS A 443 9.62 -9.14 9.93
CA HIS A 443 9.14 -9.90 11.08
C HIS A 443 7.66 -9.61 11.37
N ASN A 444 6.90 -10.67 11.69
CA ASN A 444 5.47 -10.66 12.07
C ASN A 444 4.45 -10.23 10.98
N MET A 445 4.90 -9.86 9.78
CA MET A 445 3.99 -9.42 8.71
C MET A 445 4.05 -10.29 7.45
N MET A 446 5.13 -11.07 7.26
CA MET A 446 5.46 -11.70 5.98
C MET A 446 5.66 -13.22 6.10
N GLN A 447 4.82 -13.87 6.92
CA GLN A 447 4.85 -15.33 7.07
C GLN A 447 3.78 -15.97 6.18
N PRO A 448 4.14 -16.91 5.28
CA PRO A 448 3.17 -17.67 4.50
C PRO A 448 2.36 -18.59 5.40
N LEU A 449 1.17 -18.96 4.98
CA LEU A 449 0.33 -19.94 5.63
C LEU A 449 0.38 -21.27 4.85
N PRO A 450 0.26 -22.44 5.51
CA PRO A 450 0.03 -23.69 4.78
C PRO A 450 -1.24 -23.58 3.91
N LEU A 451 -1.24 -24.16 2.71
CA LEU A 451 -2.37 -24.10 1.77
C LEU A 451 -3.72 -24.54 2.42
N ARG A 452 -3.66 -25.54 3.32
CA ARG A 452 -4.82 -26.02 4.09
C ARG A 452 -5.38 -25.01 5.10
N GLN A 453 -4.63 -23.97 5.45
CA GLN A 453 -5.04 -22.96 6.42
C GLN A 453 -5.57 -21.72 5.69
N THR A 454 -6.77 -21.26 6.07
CA THR A 454 -7.33 -20.04 5.50
C THR A 454 -6.92 -18.83 6.32
N TYR A 455 -6.50 -17.78 5.63
CA TYR A 455 -6.19 -16.49 6.23
C TYR A 455 -7.41 -15.91 6.96
N SER A 456 -7.17 -15.37 8.11
CA SER A 456 -8.14 -14.55 8.86
C SER A 456 -7.40 -13.59 9.78
N TYR A 457 -8.11 -12.57 10.27
CA TYR A 457 -7.58 -11.65 11.28
C TYR A 457 -7.23 -12.31 12.61
N ASN A 458 -7.71 -13.54 12.85
CA ASN A 458 -7.35 -14.33 14.04
C ASN A 458 -6.12 -15.21 13.82
N SER A 459 -5.82 -15.60 12.58
CA SER A 459 -4.74 -16.51 12.22
C SER A 459 -3.47 -15.83 11.71
N SER A 460 -3.55 -14.55 11.33
CA SER A 460 -2.44 -13.78 10.79
C SER A 460 -2.43 -12.36 11.35
N THR A 461 -1.25 -11.80 11.52
CA THR A 461 -1.05 -10.37 11.88
C THR A 461 -0.99 -9.46 10.66
N TRP A 462 -0.98 -10.02 9.46
CA TRP A 462 -0.96 -9.25 8.22
C TRP A 462 -2.25 -8.41 8.08
N ARG A 463 -2.11 -7.12 7.80
CA ARG A 463 -3.21 -6.16 7.61
C ARG A 463 -2.80 -5.18 6.53
N GLY A 464 -3.62 -5.03 5.50
CA GLY A 464 -3.35 -4.08 4.43
C GLY A 464 -3.11 -2.66 4.92
N GLU A 465 -3.85 -2.21 5.92
CA GLU A 465 -3.70 -0.89 6.55
C GLU A 465 -2.35 -0.68 7.26
N LEU A 466 -1.65 -1.76 7.65
CA LEU A 466 -0.34 -1.71 8.30
C LEU A 466 0.79 -2.03 7.33
N VAL A 467 0.55 -2.98 6.42
CA VAL A 467 1.55 -3.46 5.47
C VAL A 467 1.70 -2.50 4.30
N SER A 468 0.59 -2.09 3.70
CA SER A 468 0.65 -1.24 2.51
C SER A 468 -0.46 -0.18 2.50
N PRO A 469 -0.53 0.73 3.50
CA PRO A 469 -1.40 1.90 3.38
C PRO A 469 -1.03 2.71 2.12
N MET A 470 -1.82 3.73 1.78
CA MET A 470 -1.41 4.70 0.76
C MET A 470 -0.07 5.33 1.17
N ALA A 471 0.79 5.67 0.22
CA ALA A 471 2.16 6.18 0.45
C ALA A 471 3.04 5.27 1.35
N ALA A 472 2.68 3.99 1.54
CA ALA A 472 3.52 3.03 2.26
C ALA A 472 4.95 3.06 1.74
N ASN A 473 5.93 2.96 2.63
CA ASN A 473 7.31 3.10 2.23
C ASN A 473 8.26 2.22 3.06
N LEU A 474 9.35 1.83 2.39
CA LEU A 474 10.53 1.21 2.96
C LEU A 474 11.70 2.15 2.76
N GLN A 475 12.46 2.40 3.82
CA GLN A 475 13.62 3.28 3.79
C GLN A 475 14.81 2.59 4.44
N TRP A 476 16.00 2.75 3.85
CA TRP A 476 17.27 2.39 4.46
C TRP A 476 18.11 3.64 4.62
N ASP A 477 18.56 3.89 5.85
CA ASP A 477 19.56 4.92 6.15
C ASP A 477 20.89 4.23 6.40
N ILE A 478 21.94 4.72 5.73
CA ILE A 478 23.28 4.14 5.77
C ILE A 478 24.21 5.08 6.51
N TYR A 479 24.91 4.52 7.47
CA TYR A 479 25.82 5.24 8.34
C TYR A 479 27.23 4.69 8.21
N GLN A 480 28.22 5.55 8.25
CA GLN A 480 29.63 5.14 8.18
C GLN A 480 30.44 5.88 9.24
N ASN A 481 31.45 5.21 9.80
CA ASN A 481 32.42 5.82 10.69
C ASN A 481 33.76 6.09 9.97
N LYS A 482 34.71 6.74 10.66
CA LYS A 482 36.02 7.08 10.09
C LYS A 482 36.87 5.85 9.72
N GLN A 483 36.58 4.70 10.27
CA GLN A 483 37.26 3.43 9.98
C GLN A 483 36.63 2.68 8.78
N GLY A 484 35.58 3.23 8.14
CA GLY A 484 34.88 2.62 7.01
C GLY A 484 33.87 1.55 7.41
N ILE A 485 33.59 1.36 8.71
CA ILE A 485 32.52 0.46 9.14
C ILE A 485 31.18 1.04 8.70
N THR A 486 30.37 0.24 8.00
CA THR A 486 29.08 0.64 7.44
C THR A 486 27.95 -0.03 8.20
N LEU A 487 26.98 0.77 8.65
CA LEU A 487 25.77 0.31 9.30
C LEU A 487 24.54 0.65 8.45
N VAL A 488 23.56 -0.24 8.47
CA VAL A 488 22.25 -0.05 7.85
C VAL A 488 21.18 0.00 8.93
N LYS A 489 20.25 0.93 8.79
CA LYS A 489 19.03 1.03 9.62
C LYS A 489 17.82 1.05 8.70
N MET A 490 16.85 0.17 8.96
CA MET A 490 15.63 0.07 8.15
C MET A 490 14.45 0.72 8.85
N PHE A 491 13.62 1.38 8.04
CA PHE A 491 12.29 1.86 8.43
C PHE A 491 11.24 1.27 7.49
N TYR A 492 10.12 0.86 8.05
CA TYR A 492 8.93 0.48 7.29
C TYR A 492 7.74 1.33 7.75
N ASN A 493 7.12 2.06 6.82
CA ASN A 493 6.12 3.06 7.13
C ASN A 493 6.59 4.06 8.22
N GLU A 494 7.85 4.49 8.11
CA GLU A 494 8.52 5.39 9.05
C GLU A 494 8.57 4.86 10.50
N LYS A 495 8.55 3.53 10.67
CA LYS A 495 8.82 2.85 11.94
C LYS A 495 10.14 2.09 11.85
N GLU A 496 11.01 2.27 12.85
CA GLU A 496 12.22 1.45 12.98
C GLU A 496 11.87 -0.03 12.95
N THR A 497 12.41 -0.76 12.00
CA THR A 497 12.04 -2.15 11.73
C THR A 497 13.29 -3.02 11.69
N LEU A 498 13.20 -4.17 12.36
CA LEU A 498 14.27 -5.18 12.32
C LEU A 498 14.24 -5.92 10.98
N PHE A 499 15.42 -6.29 10.47
CA PHE A 499 15.54 -7.27 9.40
C PHE A 499 15.10 -8.66 9.90
N LYS A 500 15.04 -9.64 9.02
CA LYS A 500 14.62 -11.00 9.39
C LYS A 500 15.40 -11.54 10.61
N SER A 501 14.72 -12.33 11.43
CA SER A 501 15.25 -12.78 12.72
C SER A 501 16.56 -13.59 12.61
N SER A 502 16.74 -14.35 11.52
CA SER A 502 17.99 -15.07 11.23
C SER A 502 19.20 -14.14 11.06
N CYS A 503 18.99 -12.85 10.78
CA CYS A 503 20.03 -11.83 10.68
C CYS A 503 20.33 -11.08 12.00
N ASN A 504 19.73 -11.47 13.12
CA ASN A 504 19.95 -10.78 14.41
C ASN A 504 21.41 -10.75 14.86
N TYR A 505 22.23 -11.73 14.44
CA TYR A 505 23.67 -11.74 14.71
C TYR A 505 24.44 -10.58 14.04
N ALA A 506 23.85 -9.94 13.01
CA ALA A 506 24.42 -8.79 12.33
C ALA A 506 24.09 -7.46 13.03
N ARG A 507 23.24 -7.45 14.06
CA ARG A 507 22.92 -6.23 14.81
C ARG A 507 24.17 -5.65 15.47
N TYR A 508 24.29 -4.32 15.45
CA TYR A 508 25.41 -3.59 16.05
C TYR A 508 25.51 -3.83 17.57
N SER A 509 24.36 -3.97 18.24
CA SER A 509 24.24 -4.43 19.61
C SER A 509 22.89 -5.13 19.82
N ASN A 510 22.69 -5.85 20.92
CA ASN A 510 21.50 -6.69 21.17
C ASN A 510 20.16 -5.96 21.00
N ASN A 511 20.08 -4.66 21.33
CA ASN A 511 18.86 -3.86 21.21
C ASN A 511 18.91 -2.81 20.10
N SER A 512 19.85 -2.95 19.14
CA SER A 512 20.05 -1.98 18.07
C SER A 512 19.14 -2.23 16.89
N PHE A 513 18.61 -1.14 16.27
CA PHE A 513 18.05 -1.16 14.92
C PHE A 513 19.11 -0.96 13.83
N TYR A 514 20.39 -0.75 14.23
CA TYR A 514 21.52 -0.67 13.31
C TYR A 514 22.13 -2.05 13.10
N TYR A 515 22.43 -2.40 11.87
CA TYR A 515 23.04 -3.66 11.47
C TYR A 515 24.37 -3.41 10.78
N ASP A 516 25.38 -4.23 11.07
CA ASP A 516 26.61 -4.32 10.30
C ASP A 516 26.28 -4.76 8.87
N TYR A 517 26.60 -3.92 7.90
CA TYR A 517 26.20 -4.15 6.50
C TYR A 517 26.75 -5.45 5.92
N LEU A 518 28.04 -5.72 6.13
CA LEU A 518 28.67 -6.91 5.54
C LEU A 518 28.06 -8.20 6.10
N LYS A 519 27.78 -8.24 7.38
CA LYS A 519 27.10 -9.38 8.01
C LYS A 519 25.64 -9.50 7.53
N LEU A 520 24.96 -8.36 7.35
CA LEU A 520 23.59 -8.35 6.83
C LEU A 520 23.54 -8.85 5.39
N LYS A 521 24.46 -8.38 4.51
CA LYS A 521 24.61 -8.85 3.13
C LYS A 521 24.84 -10.36 3.08
N GLN A 522 25.75 -10.87 3.91
CA GLN A 522 26.01 -12.31 4.06
C GLN A 522 24.75 -13.07 4.48
N CYS A 523 23.99 -12.55 5.45
CA CYS A 523 22.74 -13.16 5.93
C CYS A 523 21.71 -13.31 4.81
N TYR A 524 21.58 -12.32 3.92
CA TYR A 524 20.70 -12.37 2.76
C TYR A 524 21.31 -13.11 1.55
N GLN A 525 22.53 -13.64 1.66
CA GLN A 525 23.25 -14.35 0.60
C GLN A 525 23.33 -13.54 -0.71
N ILE A 526 23.47 -12.22 -0.60
CA ILE A 526 23.68 -11.33 -1.73
C ILE A 526 25.16 -11.36 -2.13
N GLN A 527 25.41 -11.68 -3.41
CA GLN A 527 26.77 -11.72 -3.98
C GLN A 527 27.32 -10.33 -4.30
#